data_92afc41f6f35c1b167d08928eb047e0d
#
_entry.id   92afc41f6f35c1b167d08928eb047e0d
#
_cell.length_a   1.000
_cell.length_b   1.000
_cell.length_c   1.000
_cell.angle_alpha   90.00
_cell.angle_beta   90.00
_cell.angle_gamma   90.00
#
_symmetry.space_group_name_H-M   'P 1'
#
loop_
_entity.id
_entity.type
_entity.pdbx_description
1 polymer ?
#
loop_
_entity_poly.entity_id
_entity_poly.type
_entity_poly.pdbx_seq_one_letter_code
_entity_poly.pdbx_strand_id
1 'polypeptide(L)'
;MKLTFLGADHEVTGSCHFLQAAGLNILVDCGMEQGNDVYENQELPIAASDVDCILLTHAHIDHSGLIPLMYVNGFRGQVYSTSATAQLCEIMLRDSAHIQMFEAEWRNRKAARSGGKLKEFVPLYDMDAAVNVCKQFVGCEYDRVYDIAEGIKIRFTDVGHLLGSASIEVWATEKTENGDVTEKIVFSGDIGNINKPIIKDPKHVRDADYVVMESTYGNRSHGGTPNYVEDLTDIFKRTFERGGNVVIPSFAVGRTQELLYIIRKIKEDNLVGRDFDVYMDSPLAIEATNIFIKNVESCFDDDAVELVRKGINPLSFPGLKYATTGDESKQINFDPNPKVIISSSGMCEAGRIRHHLKHNLLRPECTIVFVGYQAVGTTGRIIVDGAEEIKLFGEPIQIKAEIVQLKGSSGHADKDGLLCWINAFDTKPKKVFVVHGEDSVCDEFTECLKEEYGYDAMAPYTGGSYDLIADRVISEGVKERKTRRTTSTQRGKTVFDRLVAAGKRLMTVITHNEGGTNKDLAKFTDQINALCDKWDR
;
A
#
# COMPACT_ATOMS: atom_id res chain seq x y z
N MET A 1 -6.27 24.92 -13.00
CA MET A 1 -5.90 23.71 -12.23
C MET A 1 -7.04 22.73 -12.21
N LYS A 2 -6.76 21.44 -12.42
CA LYS A 2 -7.81 20.42 -12.43
C LYS A 2 -7.36 19.20 -11.61
N LEU A 3 -8.21 18.76 -10.68
CA LEU A 3 -8.02 17.52 -9.94
C LEU A 3 -9.04 16.49 -10.47
N THR A 4 -8.58 15.26 -10.75
CA THR A 4 -9.43 14.15 -11.20
C THR A 4 -9.17 12.94 -10.31
N PHE A 5 -10.22 12.31 -9.84
CA PHE A 5 -10.19 11.12 -8.99
C PHE A 5 -10.26 9.89 -9.88
N LEU A 6 -9.27 9.01 -9.80
CA LEU A 6 -9.15 7.86 -10.69
C LEU A 6 -9.29 6.51 -9.98
N GLY A 7 -9.20 6.50 -8.65
CA GLY A 7 -9.34 5.30 -7.86
C GLY A 7 -9.28 5.54 -6.36
N ALA A 8 -9.67 4.55 -5.58
CA ALA A 8 -9.99 4.61 -4.15
C ALA A 8 -11.13 5.61 -3.85
N ASP A 9 -12.05 5.77 -4.78
CA ASP A 9 -13.19 6.66 -4.69
C ASP A 9 -14.43 5.80 -4.41
N HIS A 10 -14.97 5.85 -3.18
CA HIS A 10 -15.94 4.90 -2.63
C HIS A 10 -15.40 3.44 -2.51
N GLU A 11 -14.07 3.28 -2.49
CA GLU A 11 -13.33 2.02 -2.34
C GLU A 11 -12.10 2.25 -1.45
N VAL A 12 -11.60 1.18 -0.82
CA VAL A 12 -10.43 1.22 0.09
C VAL A 12 -9.11 0.82 -0.57
N THR A 13 -9.09 0.63 -1.88
CA THR A 13 -7.86 0.24 -2.61
C THR A 13 -7.76 0.94 -3.95
N GLY A 14 -6.55 0.97 -4.52
CA GLY A 14 -6.31 1.53 -5.84
C GLY A 14 -6.19 3.04 -5.86
N SER A 15 -5.68 3.66 -4.78
CA SER A 15 -5.54 5.13 -4.66
C SER A 15 -4.77 5.73 -5.84
N CYS A 16 -5.43 6.67 -6.54
CA CYS A 16 -4.85 7.35 -7.70
C CYS A 16 -5.57 8.66 -7.96
N HIS A 17 -4.87 9.78 -7.84
CA HIS A 17 -5.42 11.10 -8.10
C HIS A 17 -4.58 11.82 -9.16
N PHE A 18 -5.24 12.46 -10.13
CA PHE A 18 -4.58 13.11 -11.25
C PHE A 18 -4.73 14.63 -11.15
N LEU A 19 -3.65 15.30 -10.84
CA LEU A 19 -3.56 16.75 -10.73
C LEU A 19 -2.91 17.35 -11.99
N GLN A 20 -3.64 18.21 -12.68
CA GLN A 20 -3.15 19.02 -13.79
C GLN A 20 -2.97 20.47 -13.30
N ALA A 21 -1.72 20.92 -13.16
CA ALA A 21 -1.38 22.23 -12.64
C ALA A 21 -0.05 22.73 -13.19
N ALA A 22 0.07 24.03 -13.40
CA ALA A 22 1.28 24.68 -13.92
C ALA A 22 1.78 24.06 -15.24
N GLY A 23 0.88 23.57 -16.07
CA GLY A 23 1.21 22.87 -17.33
C GLY A 23 1.71 21.44 -17.15
N LEU A 24 1.75 20.90 -15.93
CA LEU A 24 2.22 19.56 -15.62
C LEU A 24 1.07 18.59 -15.36
N ASN A 25 1.33 17.31 -15.63
CA ASN A 25 0.49 16.17 -15.37
C ASN A 25 1.08 15.36 -14.21
N ILE A 26 0.52 15.48 -13.03
CA ILE A 26 1.04 14.91 -11.78
C ILE A 26 0.07 13.82 -11.30
N LEU A 27 0.58 12.63 -10.99
CA LEU A 27 -0.17 11.65 -10.24
C LEU A 27 0.17 11.75 -8.75
N VAL A 28 -0.84 11.67 -7.91
CA VAL A 28 -0.66 11.44 -6.47
C VAL A 28 -1.17 10.04 -6.18
N ASP A 29 -0.25 9.19 -5.78
CA ASP A 29 -0.37 7.74 -5.73
C ASP A 29 -0.66 7.09 -7.11
N CYS A 30 -0.41 5.80 -7.22
CA CYS A 30 -0.68 4.99 -8.39
C CYS A 30 -0.87 3.54 -7.93
N GLY A 31 -1.98 3.32 -7.25
CA GLY A 31 -2.29 2.13 -6.49
C GLY A 31 -2.93 1.02 -7.33
N MET A 32 -2.77 -0.20 -6.84
CA MET A 32 -3.39 -1.38 -7.41
C MET A 32 -4.68 -1.71 -6.67
N GLU A 33 -5.77 -1.92 -7.39
CA GLU A 33 -7.00 -2.47 -6.82
C GLU A 33 -6.75 -3.84 -6.21
N GLN A 34 -7.29 -4.08 -5.02
CA GLN A 34 -7.21 -5.35 -4.31
C GLN A 34 -8.58 -5.75 -3.76
N GLY A 35 -8.83 -7.06 -3.66
CA GLY A 35 -10.10 -7.55 -3.11
C GLY A 35 -11.25 -7.56 -4.11
N ASN A 36 -12.45 -7.29 -3.61
CA ASN A 36 -13.71 -7.33 -4.39
C ASN A 36 -14.28 -5.90 -4.52
N ASP A 37 -13.51 -5.01 -5.13
CA ASP A 37 -13.95 -3.64 -5.38
C ASP A 37 -15.25 -3.61 -6.18
N VAL A 38 -16.14 -2.69 -5.87
CA VAL A 38 -17.44 -2.48 -6.54
C VAL A 38 -17.38 -1.34 -7.55
N TYR A 39 -16.49 -0.39 -7.37
CA TYR A 39 -16.18 0.66 -8.34
C TYR A 39 -14.84 0.37 -9.01
N GLU A 40 -14.79 0.52 -10.33
CA GLU A 40 -13.58 0.24 -11.10
C GLU A 40 -12.76 1.51 -11.27
N ASN A 41 -11.45 1.44 -11.01
CA ASN A 41 -10.55 2.55 -11.25
C ASN A 41 -10.65 2.98 -12.73
N GLN A 42 -10.67 4.30 -12.95
CA GLN A 42 -10.65 4.83 -14.31
C GLN A 42 -9.26 4.73 -14.93
N GLU A 43 -9.23 4.46 -16.23
CA GLU A 43 -7.97 4.57 -16.95
C GLU A 43 -7.48 6.03 -16.94
N LEU A 44 -6.15 6.19 -16.85
CA LEU A 44 -5.53 7.50 -16.97
C LEU A 44 -5.97 8.16 -18.29
N PRO A 45 -6.48 9.42 -18.27
CA PRO A 45 -7.01 10.08 -19.46
C PRO A 45 -5.95 10.52 -20.47
N ILE A 46 -4.68 10.34 -20.16
CA ILE A 46 -3.52 10.63 -20.99
C ILE A 46 -2.62 9.41 -21.13
N ALA A 47 -1.64 9.45 -22.03
CA ALA A 47 -0.63 8.41 -22.09
C ALA A 47 0.28 8.45 -20.83
N ALA A 48 0.72 7.29 -20.35
CA ALA A 48 1.64 7.24 -19.22
C ALA A 48 2.97 7.98 -19.48
N SER A 49 3.36 8.09 -20.75
CA SER A 49 4.54 8.88 -21.19
C SER A 49 4.37 10.38 -21.01
N ASP A 50 3.14 10.87 -20.87
CA ASP A 50 2.82 12.30 -20.74
C ASP A 50 2.63 12.70 -19.27
N VAL A 51 2.80 11.77 -18.34
CA VAL A 51 2.86 12.04 -16.90
C VAL A 51 4.25 12.54 -16.55
N ASP A 52 4.33 13.74 -15.98
CA ASP A 52 5.59 14.41 -15.65
C ASP A 52 6.23 13.84 -14.38
N CYS A 53 5.43 13.59 -13.34
CA CYS A 53 5.91 12.97 -12.11
C CYS A 53 4.78 12.26 -11.33
N ILE A 54 5.20 11.42 -10.38
CA ILE A 54 4.33 10.78 -9.39
C ILE A 54 4.75 11.25 -8.00
N LEU A 55 3.81 11.65 -7.18
CA LEU A 55 3.99 11.94 -5.76
C LEU A 55 3.40 10.77 -4.98
N LEU A 56 4.20 10.09 -4.17
CA LEU A 56 3.78 8.88 -3.49
C LEU A 56 3.71 9.09 -1.98
N THR A 57 2.53 8.85 -1.41
CA THR A 57 2.26 9.03 0.03
C THR A 57 2.96 7.98 0.87
N HIS A 58 2.85 6.70 0.49
CA HIS A 58 3.49 5.59 1.21
C HIS A 58 3.59 4.32 0.33
N ALA A 59 4.21 3.27 0.88
CA ALA A 59 4.65 2.13 0.08
C ALA A 59 3.62 1.01 -0.11
N HIS A 60 2.43 1.05 0.53
CA HIS A 60 1.43 0.00 0.34
C HIS A 60 1.06 -0.18 -1.14
N ILE A 61 0.72 -1.41 -1.52
CA ILE A 61 0.48 -1.79 -2.93
C ILE A 61 -0.76 -1.10 -3.51
N ASP A 62 -1.75 -0.80 -2.70
CA ASP A 62 -2.94 -0.02 -3.09
C ASP A 62 -2.67 1.49 -3.29
N HIS A 63 -1.43 1.95 -3.02
CA HIS A 63 -0.93 3.29 -3.33
C HIS A 63 0.22 3.29 -4.34
N SER A 64 1.04 2.23 -4.40
CA SER A 64 2.25 2.16 -5.22
C SER A 64 2.24 1.10 -6.33
N GLY A 65 1.32 0.15 -6.25
CA GLY A 65 1.40 -1.13 -6.97
C GLY A 65 1.31 -1.06 -8.49
N LEU A 66 0.80 0.04 -9.06
CA LEU A 66 0.77 0.24 -10.52
C LEU A 66 1.91 1.11 -11.06
N ILE A 67 2.82 1.63 -10.20
CA ILE A 67 3.98 2.41 -10.66
C ILE A 67 4.85 1.61 -11.65
N PRO A 68 5.13 0.30 -11.46
CA PRO A 68 5.85 -0.48 -12.49
C PRO A 68 5.07 -0.62 -13.80
N LEU A 69 3.75 -0.67 -13.76
CA LEU A 69 2.92 -0.69 -14.98
C LEU A 69 3.00 0.65 -15.72
N MET A 70 3.06 1.78 -15.00
CA MET A 70 3.30 3.09 -15.61
C MET A 70 4.63 3.10 -16.35
N TYR A 71 5.70 2.54 -15.75
CA TYR A 71 7.00 2.37 -16.41
C TYR A 71 6.90 1.54 -17.70
N VAL A 72 6.20 0.39 -17.66
CA VAL A 72 5.96 -0.45 -18.85
C VAL A 72 5.21 0.33 -19.95
N ASN A 73 4.24 1.17 -19.54
CA ASN A 73 3.44 1.99 -20.46
C ASN A 73 4.13 3.28 -20.93
N GLY A 74 5.41 3.50 -20.56
CA GLY A 74 6.21 4.60 -21.08
C GLY A 74 6.51 5.75 -20.12
N PHE A 75 6.00 5.74 -18.89
CA PHE A 75 6.37 6.72 -17.87
C PHE A 75 7.90 6.75 -17.65
N ARG A 76 8.47 7.94 -17.64
CA ARG A 76 9.91 8.17 -17.41
C ARG A 76 10.17 9.37 -16.47
N GLY A 77 9.12 9.95 -15.91
CA GLY A 77 9.22 11.01 -14.90
C GLY A 77 9.80 10.51 -13.58
N GLN A 78 9.96 11.39 -12.63
CA GLN A 78 10.43 11.06 -11.28
C GLN A 78 9.26 10.65 -10.38
N VAL A 79 9.55 9.78 -9.41
CA VAL A 79 8.64 9.41 -8.34
C VAL A 79 9.17 10.03 -7.05
N TYR A 80 8.51 11.05 -6.55
CA TYR A 80 8.88 11.72 -5.30
C TYR A 80 8.18 11.04 -4.13
N SER A 81 8.93 10.66 -3.12
CA SER A 81 8.43 10.09 -1.87
C SER A 81 9.41 10.35 -0.74
N THR A 82 9.08 10.01 0.49
CA THR A 82 10.10 9.98 1.53
C THR A 82 11.15 8.92 1.23
N SER A 83 12.37 9.09 1.75
CA SER A 83 13.46 8.11 1.55
C SER A 83 13.11 6.71 2.07
N ALA A 84 12.38 6.62 3.18
CA ALA A 84 11.95 5.35 3.73
C ALA A 84 10.88 4.67 2.87
N THR A 85 9.91 5.44 2.34
CA THR A 85 8.92 4.94 1.37
C THR A 85 9.59 4.40 0.11
N ALA A 86 10.57 5.11 -0.46
CA ALA A 86 11.32 4.65 -1.62
C ALA A 86 12.02 3.30 -1.37
N GLN A 87 12.67 3.14 -0.20
CA GLN A 87 13.32 1.88 0.19
C GLN A 87 12.32 0.73 0.36
N LEU A 88 11.15 0.99 0.97
CA LEU A 88 10.10 -0.02 1.10
C LEU A 88 9.50 -0.40 -0.26
N CYS A 89 9.28 0.57 -1.15
CA CYS A 89 8.80 0.30 -2.51
C CYS A 89 9.75 -0.62 -3.28
N GLU A 90 11.07 -0.48 -3.10
CA GLU A 90 12.03 -1.36 -3.77
C GLU A 90 11.78 -2.85 -3.46
N ILE A 91 11.50 -3.19 -2.21
CA ILE A 91 11.22 -4.58 -1.83
C ILE A 91 9.79 -4.99 -2.14
N MET A 92 8.80 -4.12 -1.92
CA MET A 92 7.38 -4.44 -2.09
C MET A 92 6.98 -4.60 -3.55
N LEU A 93 7.48 -3.74 -4.45
CA LEU A 93 7.20 -3.83 -5.88
C LEU A 93 7.84 -5.06 -6.52
N ARG A 94 9.04 -5.46 -6.05
CA ARG A 94 9.67 -6.73 -6.46
C ARG A 94 8.88 -7.94 -5.99
N ASP A 95 8.40 -7.93 -4.75
CA ASP A 95 7.56 -9.01 -4.21
C ASP A 95 6.24 -9.11 -4.98
N SER A 96 5.59 -7.98 -5.27
CA SER A 96 4.38 -7.92 -6.10
C SER A 96 4.62 -8.47 -7.51
N ALA A 97 5.73 -8.11 -8.16
CA ALA A 97 6.10 -8.66 -9.47
C ALA A 97 6.30 -10.18 -9.40
N HIS A 98 7.01 -10.67 -8.38
CA HIS A 98 7.24 -12.10 -8.15
C HIS A 98 5.92 -12.87 -7.99
N ILE A 99 5.00 -12.37 -7.17
CA ILE A 99 3.69 -12.99 -6.96
C ILE A 99 2.91 -13.06 -8.29
N GLN A 100 2.83 -11.96 -9.04
CA GLN A 100 2.12 -11.92 -10.32
C GLN A 100 2.71 -12.87 -11.36
N MET A 101 4.05 -12.93 -11.47
CA MET A 101 4.76 -13.84 -12.38
C MET A 101 4.49 -15.30 -11.99
N PHE A 102 4.56 -15.63 -10.70
CA PHE A 102 4.29 -16.98 -10.20
C PHE A 102 2.84 -17.40 -10.45
N GLU A 103 1.86 -16.51 -10.22
CA GLU A 103 0.45 -16.77 -10.53
C GLU A 103 0.23 -16.97 -12.03
N ALA A 104 0.85 -16.15 -12.87
CA ALA A 104 0.77 -16.29 -14.32
C ALA A 104 1.28 -17.66 -14.79
N GLU A 105 2.45 -18.08 -14.33
CA GLU A 105 3.00 -19.40 -14.63
C GLU A 105 2.11 -20.55 -14.13
N TRP A 106 1.58 -20.43 -12.91
CA TRP A 106 0.72 -21.47 -12.36
C TRP A 106 -0.58 -21.60 -13.16
N ARG A 107 -1.24 -20.48 -13.50
CA ARG A 107 -2.45 -20.46 -14.33
C ARG A 107 -2.20 -21.03 -15.71
N ASN A 108 -1.09 -20.67 -16.35
CA ASN A 108 -0.73 -21.16 -17.68
C ASN A 108 -0.43 -22.66 -17.65
N ARG A 109 0.30 -23.17 -16.65
CA ARG A 109 0.51 -24.62 -16.47
C ARG A 109 -0.80 -25.39 -16.23
N LYS A 110 -1.72 -24.84 -15.45
CA LYS A 110 -3.04 -25.44 -15.22
C LYS A 110 -3.89 -25.45 -16.50
N ALA A 111 -3.88 -24.37 -17.25
CA ALA A 111 -4.57 -24.25 -18.55
C ALA A 111 -4.05 -25.28 -19.58
N ALA A 112 -2.73 -25.44 -19.71
CA ALA A 112 -2.11 -26.41 -20.58
C ALA A 112 -2.50 -27.87 -20.26
N ARG A 113 -2.67 -28.19 -18.97
CA ARG A 113 -3.09 -29.53 -18.51
C ARG A 113 -4.58 -29.81 -18.77
N SER A 114 -5.42 -28.79 -18.86
CA SER A 114 -6.87 -28.95 -19.07
C SER A 114 -7.29 -29.05 -20.54
N GLY A 115 -6.33 -29.00 -21.48
CA GLY A 115 -6.58 -29.13 -22.93
C GLY A 115 -7.35 -27.96 -23.56
N GLY A 116 -7.55 -26.88 -22.82
CA GLY A 116 -8.27 -25.69 -23.29
C GLY A 116 -7.37 -24.75 -24.11
N LYS A 117 -7.92 -24.17 -25.17
CA LYS A 117 -7.34 -22.99 -25.86
C LYS A 117 -7.56 -21.73 -24.99
N LEU A 118 -7.03 -21.71 -23.76
CA LEU A 118 -7.09 -20.51 -22.93
C LEU A 118 -6.01 -19.53 -23.38
N LYS A 119 -6.38 -18.26 -23.46
CA LYS A 119 -5.44 -17.15 -23.68
C LYS A 119 -4.36 -17.21 -22.61
N GLU A 120 -3.11 -17.06 -23.00
CA GLU A 120 -1.99 -16.99 -22.06
C GLU A 120 -2.21 -15.87 -21.06
N PHE A 121 -2.05 -16.18 -19.77
CA PHE A 121 -2.12 -15.20 -18.71
C PHE A 121 -0.76 -14.50 -18.59
N VAL A 122 -0.75 -13.19 -18.69
CA VAL A 122 0.47 -12.35 -18.61
C VAL A 122 0.38 -11.48 -17.37
N PRO A 123 1.44 -11.36 -16.55
CA PRO A 123 1.44 -10.44 -15.41
C PRO A 123 1.33 -8.98 -15.89
N LEU A 124 0.83 -8.08 -15.04
CA LEU A 124 0.74 -6.65 -15.35
C LEU A 124 2.12 -6.06 -15.64
N TYR A 125 3.12 -6.50 -14.88
CA TYR A 125 4.53 -6.16 -15.04
C TYR A 125 5.41 -7.30 -14.54
N ASP A 126 6.65 -7.30 -14.96
CA ASP A 126 7.68 -8.26 -14.58
C ASP A 126 8.68 -7.68 -13.56
N MET A 127 9.62 -8.49 -13.15
CA MET A 127 10.69 -8.11 -12.21
C MET A 127 11.55 -6.96 -12.75
N ASP A 128 11.84 -6.96 -14.06
CA ASP A 128 12.68 -5.92 -14.68
C ASP A 128 11.99 -4.56 -14.62
N ALA A 129 10.69 -4.50 -14.85
CA ALA A 129 9.91 -3.27 -14.72
C ALA A 129 9.91 -2.75 -13.26
N ALA A 130 9.70 -3.63 -12.28
CA ALA A 130 9.74 -3.28 -10.87
C ALA A 130 11.10 -2.72 -10.44
N VAL A 131 12.20 -3.38 -10.84
CA VAL A 131 13.57 -2.93 -10.52
C VAL A 131 13.93 -1.63 -11.22
N ASN A 132 13.53 -1.47 -12.50
CA ASN A 132 13.92 -0.28 -13.26
C ASN A 132 13.15 0.97 -12.84
N VAL A 133 11.86 0.86 -12.49
CA VAL A 133 11.11 2.03 -12.01
C VAL A 133 11.63 2.55 -10.68
N CYS A 134 12.17 1.69 -9.82
CA CYS A 134 12.77 2.12 -8.55
C CYS A 134 13.96 3.08 -8.73
N LYS A 135 14.61 3.08 -9.89
CA LYS A 135 15.66 4.05 -10.23
C LYS A 135 15.15 5.48 -10.49
N GLN A 136 13.84 5.65 -10.65
CA GLN A 136 13.18 6.95 -10.85
C GLN A 136 12.74 7.58 -9.52
N PHE A 137 12.89 6.87 -8.40
CA PHE A 137 12.51 7.41 -7.09
C PHE A 137 13.49 8.48 -6.62
N VAL A 138 12.93 9.56 -6.10
CA VAL A 138 13.63 10.67 -5.44
C VAL A 138 13.21 10.71 -3.99
N GLY A 139 14.14 10.37 -3.09
CA GLY A 139 13.92 10.41 -1.65
C GLY A 139 13.91 11.84 -1.10
N CYS A 140 12.81 12.24 -0.52
CA CYS A 140 12.62 13.52 0.16
C CYS A 140 12.71 13.37 1.68
N GLU A 141 13.12 14.43 2.35
CA GLU A 141 13.08 14.54 3.81
C GLU A 141 11.72 15.09 4.26
N TYR A 142 11.26 14.68 5.44
CA TYR A 142 10.07 15.28 6.04
C TYR A 142 10.24 16.77 6.32
N ASP A 143 9.13 17.49 6.29
CA ASP A 143 8.98 18.90 6.64
C ASP A 143 9.84 19.87 5.78
N ARG A 144 10.48 19.38 4.73
CA ARG A 144 11.26 20.19 3.80
C ARG A 144 10.47 20.47 2.53
N VAL A 145 10.48 21.73 2.08
CA VAL A 145 9.86 22.14 0.82
C VAL A 145 10.83 21.90 -0.33
N TYR A 146 10.34 21.27 -1.39
CA TYR A 146 11.07 21.01 -2.64
C TYR A 146 10.37 21.73 -3.79
N ASP A 147 11.13 22.51 -4.56
CA ASP A 147 10.70 23.04 -5.84
C ASP A 147 10.95 21.96 -6.90
N ILE A 148 9.90 21.29 -7.39
CA ILE A 148 10.03 20.17 -8.35
C ILE A 148 9.88 20.61 -9.80
N ALA A 149 9.22 21.74 -10.04
CA ALA A 149 9.10 22.39 -11.32
C ALA A 149 8.68 23.87 -11.15
N GLU A 150 8.73 24.67 -12.24
CA GLU A 150 8.18 26.03 -12.20
C GLU A 150 6.69 25.99 -11.81
N GLY A 151 6.32 26.69 -10.75
CA GLY A 151 4.96 26.76 -10.23
C GLY A 151 4.53 25.57 -9.37
N ILE A 152 5.38 24.56 -9.13
CA ILE A 152 5.03 23.42 -8.27
C ILE A 152 6.08 23.23 -7.17
N LYS A 153 5.59 23.31 -5.90
CA LYS A 153 6.35 22.96 -4.71
C LYS A 153 5.66 21.86 -3.96
N ILE A 154 6.44 21.00 -3.29
CA ILE A 154 5.89 19.91 -2.48
C ILE A 154 6.55 19.85 -1.12
N ARG A 155 5.85 19.28 -0.13
CA ARG A 155 6.37 18.91 1.18
C ARG A 155 5.72 17.60 1.64
N PHE A 156 6.51 16.77 2.28
CA PHE A 156 6.05 15.54 2.93
C PHE A 156 5.99 15.75 4.43
N THR A 157 4.82 15.51 5.04
CA THR A 157 4.58 15.63 6.48
C THR A 157 4.23 14.25 7.03
N ASP A 158 4.95 13.79 8.06
CA ASP A 158 4.77 12.45 8.63
C ASP A 158 3.33 12.25 9.12
N VAL A 159 2.69 11.20 8.67
CA VAL A 159 1.28 10.89 8.97
C VAL A 159 1.12 9.61 9.80
N GLY A 160 2.21 8.99 10.25
CA GLY A 160 2.21 7.94 11.27
C GLY A 160 1.55 6.61 10.89
N HIS A 161 1.28 6.35 9.61
CA HIS A 161 0.60 5.13 9.17
C HIS A 161 1.56 3.96 8.99
N LEU A 162 2.61 4.17 8.22
CA LEU A 162 3.66 3.21 7.91
C LEU A 162 5.02 3.90 7.96
N LEU A 163 6.11 3.15 8.07
CA LEU A 163 7.46 3.73 7.95
C LEU A 163 7.59 4.53 6.66
N GLY A 164 7.86 5.81 6.79
CA GLY A 164 8.01 6.71 5.64
C GLY A 164 6.70 7.31 5.13
N SER A 165 5.54 6.92 5.65
CA SER A 165 4.25 7.48 5.22
C SER A 165 4.15 8.98 5.41
N ALA A 166 3.50 9.68 4.50
CA ALA A 166 3.36 11.12 4.55
C ALA A 166 2.04 11.61 3.97
N SER A 167 1.52 12.68 4.57
CA SER A 167 0.66 13.59 3.85
C SER A 167 1.50 14.42 2.89
N ILE A 168 0.98 14.68 1.69
CA ILE A 168 1.67 15.46 0.67
C ILE A 168 1.00 16.82 0.53
N GLU A 169 1.76 17.88 0.75
CA GLU A 169 1.34 19.25 0.53
C GLU A 169 1.87 19.71 -0.82
N VAL A 170 0.99 20.19 -1.69
CA VAL A 170 1.32 20.66 -3.04
C VAL A 170 0.91 22.13 -3.16
N TRP A 171 1.85 23.02 -3.39
CA TRP A 171 1.57 24.40 -3.81
C TRP A 171 1.66 24.44 -5.32
N ALA A 172 0.54 24.74 -5.97
CA ALA A 172 0.46 24.86 -7.41
C ALA A 172 0.11 26.30 -7.80
N THR A 173 0.93 26.89 -8.65
CA THR A 173 0.78 28.28 -9.12
C THR A 173 0.46 28.30 -10.60
N GLU A 174 -0.69 28.87 -10.96
CA GLU A 174 -1.11 29.07 -12.36
C GLU A 174 -1.00 30.53 -12.74
N LYS A 175 -0.50 30.78 -13.94
CA LYS A 175 -0.52 32.11 -14.56
C LYS A 175 -1.89 32.35 -15.17
N THR A 176 -2.66 33.29 -14.64
CA THR A 176 -3.98 33.68 -15.18
C THR A 176 -3.94 35.08 -15.77
N GLU A 177 -4.97 35.44 -16.51
CA GLU A 177 -5.10 36.83 -17.06
C GLU A 177 -5.14 37.90 -15.97
N ASN A 178 -5.55 37.53 -14.74
CA ASN A 178 -5.67 38.40 -13.58
C ASN A 178 -4.45 38.35 -12.64
N GLY A 179 -3.35 37.67 -13.06
CA GLY A 179 -2.16 37.44 -12.25
C GLY A 179 -2.00 35.98 -11.83
N ASP A 180 -0.94 35.71 -11.09
CA ASP A 180 -0.64 34.36 -10.61
C ASP A 180 -1.60 33.96 -9.47
N VAL A 181 -2.18 32.77 -9.57
CA VAL A 181 -3.03 32.17 -8.55
C VAL A 181 -2.33 30.93 -8.01
N THR A 182 -2.12 30.90 -6.69
CA THR A 182 -1.52 29.73 -6.02
C THR A 182 -2.60 29.07 -5.15
N GLU A 183 -2.78 27.78 -5.32
CA GLU A 183 -3.63 26.96 -4.47
C GLU A 183 -2.77 25.91 -3.75
N LYS A 184 -3.06 25.68 -2.47
CA LYS A 184 -2.43 24.64 -1.68
C LYS A 184 -3.38 23.46 -1.53
N ILE A 185 -2.97 22.31 -2.09
CA ILE A 185 -3.69 21.06 -2.02
C ILE A 185 -2.95 20.13 -1.04
N VAL A 186 -3.67 19.51 -0.12
CA VAL A 186 -3.14 18.51 0.80
C VAL A 186 -3.78 17.16 0.52
N PHE A 187 -2.95 16.17 0.25
CA PHE A 187 -3.34 14.77 0.16
C PHE A 187 -2.94 14.08 1.46
N SER A 188 -3.89 13.55 2.21
CA SER A 188 -3.61 12.93 3.51
C SER A 188 -2.71 11.69 3.39
N GLY A 189 -2.82 10.96 2.29
CA GLY A 189 -2.45 9.55 2.28
C GLY A 189 -3.30 8.79 3.30
N ASP A 190 -2.80 7.68 3.80
CA ASP A 190 -3.42 6.97 4.91
C ASP A 190 -2.93 7.57 6.23
N ILE A 191 -3.88 7.97 7.08
CA ILE A 191 -3.60 8.59 8.37
C ILE A 191 -3.40 7.50 9.42
N GLY A 192 -2.29 7.55 10.13
CA GLY A 192 -1.95 6.57 11.15
C GLY A 192 -2.78 6.73 12.43
N ASN A 193 -2.85 5.64 13.19
CA ASN A 193 -3.41 5.69 14.54
C ASN A 193 -2.36 6.21 15.53
N ILE A 194 -2.81 6.85 16.61
CA ILE A 194 -1.93 7.38 17.66
C ILE A 194 -1.43 6.28 18.61
N ASN A 195 -0.31 6.56 19.31
CA ASN A 195 0.30 5.67 20.30
C ASN A 195 0.68 4.28 19.74
N LYS A 196 0.99 4.20 18.45
CA LYS A 196 1.55 2.99 17.86
C LYS A 196 3.02 2.85 18.29
N PRO A 197 3.48 1.63 18.56
CA PRO A 197 4.91 1.44 18.85
C PRO A 197 5.77 1.70 17.60
N ILE A 198 6.98 2.16 17.78
CA ILE A 198 8.06 2.33 16.80
C ILE A 198 7.97 3.61 15.99
N ILE A 199 6.83 3.88 15.36
CA ILE A 199 6.68 5.04 14.46
C ILE A 199 5.99 6.21 15.18
N LYS A 200 6.28 7.42 14.71
CA LYS A 200 5.72 8.65 15.27
C LYS A 200 4.22 8.72 15.09
N ASP A 201 3.56 9.44 15.98
CA ASP A 201 2.16 9.81 15.81
C ASP A 201 1.97 10.76 14.62
N PRO A 202 0.78 10.78 14.00
CA PRO A 202 0.48 11.68 12.89
C PRO A 202 0.74 13.15 13.23
N LYS A 203 1.52 13.82 12.39
CA LYS A 203 1.62 15.28 12.43
C LYS A 203 0.44 15.91 11.71
N HIS A 204 0.12 17.13 12.10
CA HIS A 204 -0.99 17.90 11.54
C HIS A 204 -0.48 18.97 10.57
N VAL A 205 -1.08 19.03 9.40
CA VAL A 205 -0.95 20.17 8.48
C VAL A 205 -1.85 21.30 8.97
N ARG A 206 -1.41 22.56 8.88
CA ARG A 206 -2.10 23.71 9.49
C ARG A 206 -2.92 24.54 8.50
N ASP A 207 -2.59 24.51 7.23
CA ASP A 207 -3.23 25.29 6.19
C ASP A 207 -3.38 24.51 4.90
N ALA A 208 -4.50 24.69 4.23
CA ALA A 208 -4.77 24.19 2.88
C ALA A 208 -5.93 24.95 2.26
N ASP A 209 -5.94 25.09 0.93
CA ASP A 209 -7.11 25.50 0.17
C ASP A 209 -8.02 24.31 -0.11
N TYR A 210 -7.43 23.16 -0.43
CA TYR A 210 -8.12 21.91 -0.74
C TYR A 210 -7.49 20.74 0.00
N VAL A 211 -8.32 19.79 0.45
CA VAL A 211 -7.87 18.59 1.15
C VAL A 211 -8.49 17.37 0.47
N VAL A 212 -7.65 16.38 0.16
CA VAL A 212 -8.06 15.03 -0.23
C VAL A 212 -7.69 14.12 0.92
N MET A 213 -8.68 13.52 1.60
CA MET A 213 -8.41 12.73 2.80
C MET A 213 -9.08 11.36 2.79
N GLU A 214 -8.39 10.39 3.41
CA GLU A 214 -8.93 9.05 3.62
C GLU A 214 -10.14 9.03 4.55
N SER A 215 -10.90 7.95 4.48
CA SER A 215 -12.06 7.71 5.34
C SER A 215 -12.24 6.23 5.73
N THR A 216 -11.18 5.43 5.72
CA THR A 216 -11.23 3.97 5.96
C THR A 216 -12.07 3.58 7.18
N TYR A 217 -11.96 4.34 8.26
CA TYR A 217 -12.76 4.16 9.48
C TYR A 217 -13.60 5.40 9.86
N GLY A 218 -14.03 6.18 8.87
CA GLY A 218 -14.78 7.43 9.05
C GLY A 218 -16.11 7.30 9.81
N ASN A 219 -16.63 6.07 9.96
CA ASN A 219 -17.92 5.84 10.63
C ASN A 219 -17.80 5.12 11.98
N ARG A 220 -16.59 4.80 12.45
CA ARG A 220 -16.43 4.08 13.73
C ARG A 220 -15.13 4.41 14.45
N SER A 221 -15.16 4.30 15.78
CA SER A 221 -13.98 4.38 16.66
C SER A 221 -13.48 2.98 17.03
N HIS A 222 -12.17 2.84 17.25
CA HIS A 222 -11.56 1.54 17.58
C HIS A 222 -11.74 1.12 19.04
N GLY A 223 -12.17 2.03 19.92
CA GLY A 223 -12.22 1.84 21.36
C GLY A 223 -10.85 2.13 22.02
N GLY A 224 -10.68 1.65 23.26
CA GLY A 224 -9.45 1.91 24.01
C GLY A 224 -8.19 1.27 23.40
N THR A 225 -7.02 1.79 23.76
CA THR A 225 -5.72 1.24 23.33
C THR A 225 -5.54 -0.19 23.86
N PRO A 226 -5.36 -1.19 23.02
CA PRO A 226 -5.20 -2.57 23.46
C PRO A 226 -3.85 -2.77 24.15
N ASN A 227 -3.84 -3.62 25.20
CA ASN A 227 -2.61 -4.02 25.88
C ASN A 227 -2.01 -5.29 25.27
N TYR A 228 -1.41 -5.16 24.09
CA TYR A 228 -0.84 -6.31 23.38
C TYR A 228 0.25 -7.05 24.14
N VAL A 229 0.98 -6.37 25.05
CA VAL A 229 2.00 -7.01 25.90
C VAL A 229 1.34 -8.03 26.82
N GLU A 230 0.26 -7.66 27.48
CA GLU A 230 -0.50 -8.52 28.39
C GLU A 230 -1.20 -9.65 27.62
N ASP A 231 -1.95 -9.29 26.58
CA ASP A 231 -2.70 -10.26 25.74
C ASP A 231 -1.79 -11.35 25.16
N LEU A 232 -0.67 -10.95 24.53
CA LEU A 232 0.29 -11.91 23.96
C LEU A 232 1.01 -12.72 25.04
N THR A 233 1.34 -12.12 26.18
CA THR A 233 1.94 -12.83 27.32
C THR A 233 1.04 -13.97 27.78
N ASP A 234 -0.25 -13.71 27.95
CA ASP A 234 -1.22 -14.73 28.39
C ASP A 234 -1.42 -15.82 27.34
N ILE A 235 -1.47 -15.44 26.07
CA ILE A 235 -1.54 -16.42 24.96
C ILE A 235 -0.29 -17.30 24.96
N PHE A 236 0.90 -16.73 25.08
CA PHE A 236 2.15 -17.50 25.08
C PHE A 236 2.21 -18.46 26.27
N LYS A 237 1.90 -18.01 27.48
CA LYS A 237 1.88 -18.86 28.69
C LYS A 237 0.99 -20.08 28.49
N ARG A 238 -0.30 -19.88 28.25
CA ARG A 238 -1.27 -20.99 28.14
C ARG A 238 -1.01 -21.92 26.97
N THR A 239 -0.46 -21.40 25.84
CA THR A 239 -0.12 -22.22 24.68
C THR A 239 1.11 -23.08 24.95
N PHE A 240 2.14 -22.50 25.54
CA PHE A 240 3.38 -23.21 25.87
C PHE A 240 3.18 -24.23 27.01
N GLU A 241 2.27 -23.98 27.97
CA GLU A 241 1.87 -24.96 28.99
C GLU A 241 1.23 -26.20 28.37
N ARG A 242 0.48 -26.04 27.26
CA ARG A 242 -0.08 -27.16 26.49
C ARG A 242 0.96 -27.84 25.57
N GLY A 243 2.16 -27.30 25.45
CA GLY A 243 3.21 -27.81 24.55
C GLY A 243 3.01 -27.41 23.08
N GLY A 244 2.17 -26.42 22.79
CA GLY A 244 1.83 -25.97 21.47
C GLY A 244 2.67 -24.80 20.95
N ASN A 245 2.54 -24.52 19.65
CA ASN A 245 3.10 -23.35 18.99
C ASN A 245 2.09 -22.21 18.93
N VAL A 246 2.59 -20.97 18.97
CA VAL A 246 1.81 -19.79 18.61
C VAL A 246 2.16 -19.41 17.17
N VAL A 247 1.17 -19.38 16.29
CA VAL A 247 1.35 -19.00 14.88
C VAL A 247 0.63 -17.68 14.63
N ILE A 248 1.36 -16.68 14.12
CA ILE A 248 0.85 -15.33 13.92
C ILE A 248 0.92 -14.98 12.43
N PRO A 249 -0.19 -15.08 11.69
CA PRO A 249 -0.30 -14.50 10.35
C PRO A 249 -0.11 -12.99 10.44
N SER A 250 0.85 -12.43 9.70
CA SER A 250 1.18 -11.02 9.77
C SER A 250 1.52 -10.43 8.42
N PHE A 251 1.20 -9.15 8.21
CA PHE A 251 1.74 -8.40 7.09
C PHE A 251 3.26 -8.24 7.28
N ALA A 252 4.00 -8.38 6.18
CA ALA A 252 5.46 -8.33 6.21
C ALA A 252 6.02 -6.96 6.63
N VAL A 253 5.29 -5.89 6.32
CA VAL A 253 5.68 -4.51 6.60
C VAL A 253 4.71 -3.88 7.60
N GLY A 254 5.23 -3.20 8.60
CA GLY A 254 4.51 -2.53 9.67
C GLY A 254 4.16 -3.50 10.81
N ARG A 255 3.16 -4.34 10.64
CA ARG A 255 2.64 -5.23 11.69
C ARG A 255 3.67 -6.22 12.24
N THR A 256 4.50 -6.81 11.39
CA THR A 256 5.57 -7.72 11.84
C THR A 256 6.55 -6.98 12.75
N GLN A 257 6.95 -5.76 12.41
CA GLN A 257 7.88 -4.98 13.21
C GLN A 257 7.26 -4.55 14.55
N GLU A 258 5.99 -4.17 14.58
CA GLU A 258 5.26 -3.90 15.83
C GLU A 258 5.23 -5.14 16.75
N LEU A 259 4.98 -6.34 16.19
CA LEU A 259 5.04 -7.60 16.95
C LEU A 259 6.42 -7.88 17.51
N LEU A 260 7.49 -7.66 16.73
CA LEU A 260 8.87 -7.85 17.22
C LEU A 260 9.17 -6.92 18.39
N TYR A 261 8.75 -5.66 18.31
CA TYR A 261 8.91 -4.69 19.39
C TYR A 261 8.19 -5.14 20.68
N ILE A 262 6.95 -5.59 20.56
CA ILE A 262 6.15 -6.06 21.71
C ILE A 262 6.75 -7.34 22.29
N ILE A 263 7.14 -8.31 21.45
CA ILE A 263 7.71 -9.58 21.91
C ILE A 263 9.08 -9.35 22.55
N ARG A 264 9.90 -8.41 22.05
CA ARG A 264 11.15 -8.01 22.72
C ARG A 264 10.86 -7.60 24.16
N LYS A 265 9.87 -6.72 24.39
CA LYS A 265 9.49 -6.27 25.73
C LYS A 265 9.03 -7.43 26.61
N ILE A 266 8.22 -8.34 26.10
CA ILE A 266 7.77 -9.56 26.81
C ILE A 266 8.97 -10.41 27.26
N LYS A 267 9.99 -10.55 26.40
CA LYS A 267 11.20 -11.34 26.70
C LYS A 267 12.14 -10.63 27.68
N GLU A 268 12.38 -9.33 27.49
CA GLU A 268 13.23 -8.53 28.38
C GLU A 268 12.70 -8.51 29.82
N ASP A 269 11.38 -8.34 29.97
CA ASP A 269 10.71 -8.34 31.26
C ASP A 269 10.43 -9.77 31.78
N ASN A 270 10.84 -10.81 31.05
CA ASN A 270 10.60 -12.23 31.38
C ASN A 270 9.14 -12.54 31.77
N LEU A 271 8.18 -11.90 31.09
CA LEU A 271 6.75 -12.00 31.46
C LEU A 271 6.17 -13.40 31.30
N VAL A 272 6.70 -14.22 30.40
CA VAL A 272 6.26 -15.61 30.19
C VAL A 272 6.84 -16.56 31.25
N GLY A 273 7.94 -16.20 31.92
CA GLY A 273 8.60 -17.01 32.95
C GLY A 273 9.41 -18.19 32.39
N ARG A 274 9.62 -18.26 31.09
CA ARG A 274 10.49 -19.24 30.40
C ARG A 274 11.06 -18.64 29.13
N ASP A 275 12.20 -19.15 28.67
CA ASP A 275 12.72 -18.79 27.36
C ASP A 275 12.01 -19.54 26.23
N PHE A 276 11.91 -18.90 25.07
CA PHE A 276 11.28 -19.44 23.86
C PHE A 276 11.86 -18.82 22.61
N ASP A 277 11.83 -19.58 21.51
CA ASP A 277 12.25 -19.09 20.20
C ASP A 277 11.10 -18.40 19.47
N VAL A 278 11.46 -17.39 18.69
CA VAL A 278 10.56 -16.67 17.78
C VAL A 278 11.13 -16.78 16.37
N TYR A 279 10.36 -17.32 15.45
CA TYR A 279 10.76 -17.44 14.06
C TYR A 279 10.05 -16.39 13.22
N MET A 280 10.82 -15.55 12.51
CA MET A 280 10.32 -14.70 11.45
C MET A 280 10.53 -15.42 10.12
N ASP A 281 9.45 -16.01 9.60
CA ASP A 281 9.46 -16.80 8.36
C ASP A 281 8.81 -16.05 7.20
N SER A 282 9.45 -14.97 6.80
CA SER A 282 9.08 -14.14 5.63
C SER A 282 10.30 -13.37 5.15
N PRO A 283 10.88 -13.69 3.98
CA PRO A 283 12.01 -12.94 3.42
C PRO A 283 11.70 -11.44 3.29
N LEU A 284 10.51 -11.09 2.81
CA LEU A 284 10.07 -9.69 2.70
C LEU A 284 10.06 -8.98 4.07
N ALA A 285 9.57 -9.66 5.13
CA ALA A 285 9.56 -9.08 6.47
C ALA A 285 10.97 -8.86 7.03
N ILE A 286 11.91 -9.75 6.70
CA ILE A 286 13.32 -9.63 7.08
C ILE A 286 13.94 -8.40 6.40
N GLU A 287 13.76 -8.25 5.08
CA GLU A 287 14.24 -7.08 4.34
C GLU A 287 13.61 -5.79 4.87
N ALA A 288 12.29 -5.78 5.11
CA ALA A 288 11.59 -4.63 5.69
C ALA A 288 12.13 -4.25 7.07
N THR A 289 12.37 -5.23 7.96
CA THR A 289 12.93 -4.97 9.29
C THR A 289 14.30 -4.29 9.22
N ASN A 290 15.14 -4.66 8.24
CA ASN A 290 16.40 -3.99 8.01
C ASN A 290 16.22 -2.54 7.53
N ILE A 291 15.19 -2.26 6.73
CA ILE A 291 14.85 -0.90 6.29
C ILE A 291 14.37 -0.07 7.48
N PHE A 292 13.54 -0.64 8.37
CA PHE A 292 13.11 0.03 9.60
C PHE A 292 14.30 0.51 10.42
N ILE A 293 15.26 -0.37 10.69
CA ILE A 293 16.47 -0.02 11.48
C ILE A 293 17.35 1.03 10.79
N LYS A 294 17.37 1.11 9.47
CA LYS A 294 18.11 2.16 8.75
C LYS A 294 17.47 3.55 8.88
N ASN A 295 16.18 3.64 9.18
CA ASN A 295 15.40 4.87 9.19
C ASN A 295 14.98 5.31 10.61
N VAL A 296 15.70 4.87 11.65
CA VAL A 296 15.40 5.19 13.06
C VAL A 296 15.28 6.69 13.30
N GLU A 297 16.27 7.49 12.87
CA GLU A 297 16.33 8.92 13.18
C GLU A 297 15.17 9.70 12.55
N SER A 298 14.72 9.31 11.36
CA SER A 298 13.68 10.02 10.62
C SER A 298 12.27 9.59 11.01
N CYS A 299 12.05 8.30 11.29
CA CYS A 299 10.71 7.73 11.35
C CYS A 299 10.30 7.19 12.73
N PHE A 300 11.27 6.85 13.62
CA PHE A 300 10.91 6.23 14.90
C PHE A 300 10.44 7.27 15.92
N ASP A 301 9.56 6.81 16.82
CA ASP A 301 9.14 7.56 18.00
C ASP A 301 10.31 7.76 19.00
N ASP A 302 10.10 8.64 19.95
CA ASP A 302 11.14 9.00 20.91
C ASP A 302 11.58 7.81 21.78
N ASP A 303 10.66 6.92 22.14
CA ASP A 303 10.93 5.74 22.97
C ASP A 303 11.82 4.73 22.21
N ALA A 304 11.52 4.47 20.96
CA ALA A 304 12.32 3.57 20.13
C ALA A 304 13.69 4.19 19.77
N VAL A 305 13.76 5.50 19.53
CA VAL A 305 15.03 6.23 19.35
C VAL A 305 15.90 6.14 20.61
N GLU A 306 15.31 6.28 21.81
CA GLU A 306 16.05 6.18 23.06
C GLU A 306 16.64 4.78 23.28
N LEU A 307 15.92 3.72 22.91
CA LEU A 307 16.45 2.35 22.93
C LEU A 307 17.70 2.23 22.04
N VAL A 308 17.62 2.75 20.81
CA VAL A 308 18.76 2.69 19.89
C VAL A 308 19.96 3.49 20.41
N ARG A 309 19.75 4.65 21.03
CA ARG A 309 20.82 5.44 21.68
C ARG A 309 21.48 4.69 22.84
N LYS A 310 20.74 3.82 23.52
CA LYS A 310 21.27 2.92 24.55
C LYS A 310 21.96 1.67 23.97
N GLY A 311 22.06 1.54 22.65
CA GLY A 311 22.66 0.39 21.97
C GLY A 311 21.73 -0.83 21.88
N ILE A 312 20.43 -0.66 22.13
CA ILE A 312 19.43 -1.71 22.08
C ILE A 312 18.74 -1.65 20.72
N ASN A 313 18.75 -2.76 19.97
CA ASN A 313 17.95 -2.86 18.76
C ASN A 313 16.48 -3.14 19.12
N PRO A 314 15.53 -2.21 18.83
CA PRO A 314 14.13 -2.36 19.24
C PRO A 314 13.40 -3.52 18.55
N LEU A 315 13.95 -4.04 17.46
CA LEU A 315 13.35 -5.10 16.61
C LEU A 315 14.14 -6.43 16.69
N SER A 316 15.08 -6.56 17.64
CA SER A 316 15.86 -7.79 17.80
C SER A 316 16.03 -8.13 19.28
N PHE A 317 16.06 -9.41 19.58
CA PHE A 317 16.18 -9.94 20.93
C PHE A 317 16.76 -11.37 20.93
N PRO A 318 17.29 -11.88 22.03
CA PRO A 318 17.74 -13.27 22.13
C PRO A 318 16.62 -14.27 21.81
N GLY A 319 16.91 -15.26 20.96
CA GLY A 319 15.93 -16.26 20.50
C GLY A 319 15.09 -15.84 19.27
N LEU A 320 15.29 -14.64 18.70
CA LEU A 320 14.76 -14.30 17.39
C LEU A 320 15.56 -14.99 16.30
N LYS A 321 14.89 -15.75 15.45
CA LYS A 321 15.47 -16.53 14.36
C LYS A 321 14.82 -16.17 13.02
N TYR A 322 15.61 -16.14 11.97
CA TYR A 322 15.16 -15.82 10.61
C TYR A 322 15.18 -17.07 9.74
N ALA A 323 14.10 -17.31 8.99
CA ALA A 323 14.07 -18.33 7.96
C ALA A 323 14.05 -17.64 6.58
N THR A 324 15.16 -17.74 5.85
CA THR A 324 15.33 -17.12 4.54
C THR A 324 15.00 -18.10 3.41
N THR A 325 15.30 -19.37 3.60
CA THR A 325 15.10 -20.44 2.61
C THR A 325 13.83 -21.26 2.87
N GLY A 326 13.35 -21.94 1.83
CA GLY A 326 12.22 -22.87 1.97
C GLY A 326 12.50 -24.08 2.85
N ASP A 327 13.76 -24.52 2.92
CA ASP A 327 14.15 -25.67 3.76
C ASP A 327 14.23 -25.27 5.24
N GLU A 328 14.75 -24.09 5.56
CA GLU A 328 14.67 -23.52 6.92
C GLU A 328 13.23 -23.39 7.38
N SER A 329 12.34 -22.87 6.53
CA SER A 329 10.90 -22.77 6.80
C SER A 329 10.26 -24.12 7.12
N LYS A 330 10.61 -25.18 6.39
CA LYS A 330 10.12 -26.54 6.67
C LYS A 330 10.58 -27.05 8.03
N GLN A 331 11.85 -26.81 8.40
CA GLN A 331 12.43 -27.27 9.67
C GLN A 331 11.70 -26.71 10.88
N ILE A 332 11.14 -25.48 10.80
CA ILE A 332 10.36 -24.89 11.88
C ILE A 332 9.19 -25.80 12.29
N ASN A 333 8.52 -26.41 11.31
CA ASN A 333 7.36 -27.29 11.57
C ASN A 333 7.72 -28.67 12.14
N PHE A 334 8.97 -29.11 11.98
CA PHE A 334 9.47 -30.39 12.52
C PHE A 334 10.14 -30.26 13.89
N ASP A 335 10.46 -29.06 14.33
CA ASP A 335 11.00 -28.82 15.68
C ASP A 335 9.85 -29.00 16.71
N PRO A 336 9.99 -29.94 17.68
CA PRO A 336 8.95 -30.26 18.66
C PRO A 336 8.80 -29.21 19.77
N ASN A 337 9.78 -28.31 19.94
CA ASN A 337 9.74 -27.33 21.03
C ASN A 337 8.69 -26.26 20.76
N PRO A 338 7.91 -25.85 21.78
CA PRO A 338 6.98 -24.72 21.68
C PRO A 338 7.71 -23.42 21.29
N LYS A 339 7.16 -22.71 20.33
CA LYS A 339 7.71 -21.50 19.74
C LYS A 339 6.66 -20.54 19.22
N VAL A 340 7.08 -19.31 18.93
CA VAL A 340 6.28 -18.34 18.16
C VAL A 340 6.73 -18.35 16.71
N ILE A 341 5.78 -18.38 15.76
CA ILE A 341 6.03 -18.34 14.31
C ILE A 341 5.28 -17.11 13.76
N ILE A 342 6.01 -16.13 13.25
CA ILE A 342 5.46 -14.97 12.55
C ILE A 342 5.73 -15.15 11.06
N SER A 343 4.68 -15.19 10.24
CA SER A 343 4.81 -15.45 8.80
C SER A 343 3.77 -14.69 7.97
N SER A 344 4.15 -14.29 6.76
CA SER A 344 3.25 -13.64 5.80
C SER A 344 2.53 -14.68 4.93
N SER A 345 1.30 -14.39 4.49
CA SER A 345 0.54 -13.13 4.51
C SER A 345 -0.39 -13.04 5.72
N GLY A 346 -0.76 -11.80 6.10
CA GLY A 346 -1.63 -11.53 7.25
C GLY A 346 -3.06 -12.05 7.08
N MET A 347 -3.55 -12.24 5.86
CA MET A 347 -4.89 -12.78 5.55
C MET A 347 -4.86 -14.25 5.11
N CYS A 348 -3.72 -14.92 5.19
CA CYS A 348 -3.53 -16.34 4.90
C CYS A 348 -3.78 -16.78 3.44
N GLU A 349 -3.82 -15.86 2.48
CA GLU A 349 -4.10 -16.16 1.07
C GLU A 349 -2.87 -16.68 0.32
N ALA A 350 -1.68 -16.26 0.70
CA ALA A 350 -0.43 -16.60 0.05
C ALA A 350 0.70 -16.81 1.07
N GLY A 351 1.87 -17.18 0.59
CA GLY A 351 3.09 -17.23 1.40
C GLY A 351 3.24 -18.47 2.27
N ARG A 352 4.30 -18.43 3.09
CA ARG A 352 4.73 -19.55 3.93
C ARG A 352 3.78 -19.83 5.09
N ILE A 353 3.01 -18.84 5.53
CA ILE A 353 1.98 -18.99 6.57
C ILE A 353 1.03 -20.14 6.29
N ARG A 354 0.67 -20.39 5.03
CA ARG A 354 -0.24 -21.48 4.66
C ARG A 354 0.33 -22.87 5.00
N HIS A 355 1.65 -23.03 4.94
CA HIS A 355 2.32 -24.26 5.38
C HIS A 355 2.29 -24.38 6.91
N HIS A 356 2.56 -23.30 7.64
CA HIS A 356 2.47 -23.30 9.10
C HIS A 356 1.04 -23.58 9.57
N LEU A 357 0.04 -23.00 8.94
CA LEU A 357 -1.37 -23.30 9.22
C LEU A 357 -1.69 -24.77 8.98
N LYS A 358 -1.25 -25.37 7.87
CA LYS A 358 -1.46 -26.80 7.58
C LYS A 358 -0.91 -27.69 8.70
N HIS A 359 0.23 -27.36 9.29
CA HIS A 359 0.88 -28.15 10.33
C HIS A 359 0.33 -27.90 11.74
N ASN A 360 -0.20 -26.71 12.01
CA ASN A 360 -0.58 -26.30 13.37
C ASN A 360 -2.10 -26.27 13.63
N LEU A 361 -2.95 -26.09 12.60
CA LEU A 361 -4.42 -26.06 12.77
C LEU A 361 -4.99 -27.37 13.30
N LEU A 362 -4.40 -28.52 12.96
CA LEU A 362 -4.83 -29.84 13.43
C LEU A 362 -4.48 -30.11 14.89
N ARG A 363 -3.64 -29.27 15.51
CA ARG A 363 -3.05 -29.49 16.83
C ARG A 363 -3.78 -28.67 17.89
N PRO A 364 -4.57 -29.30 18.77
CA PRO A 364 -5.36 -28.57 19.78
C PRO A 364 -4.50 -27.84 20.83
N GLU A 365 -3.23 -28.23 20.98
CA GLU A 365 -2.28 -27.54 21.84
C GLU A 365 -1.80 -26.19 21.24
N CYS A 366 -1.91 -25.99 19.93
CA CYS A 366 -1.45 -24.77 19.24
C CYS A 366 -2.49 -23.65 19.30
N THR A 367 -2.02 -22.42 19.13
CA THR A 367 -2.86 -21.22 19.02
C THR A 367 -2.51 -20.44 17.74
N ILE A 368 -3.51 -20.07 16.95
CA ILE A 368 -3.36 -19.14 15.82
C ILE A 368 -3.86 -17.77 16.27
N VAL A 369 -3.01 -16.75 16.15
CA VAL A 369 -3.30 -15.39 16.64
C VAL A 369 -3.41 -14.43 15.46
N PHE A 370 -4.59 -13.93 15.19
CA PHE A 370 -4.83 -12.89 14.19
C PHE A 370 -4.67 -11.50 14.83
N VAL A 371 -3.78 -10.69 14.27
CA VAL A 371 -3.37 -9.39 14.81
C VAL A 371 -3.86 -8.21 13.98
N GLY A 372 -4.93 -8.40 13.21
CA GLY A 372 -5.49 -7.36 12.37
C GLY A 372 -6.81 -7.76 11.74
N TYR A 373 -7.39 -6.82 10.98
CA TYR A 373 -8.60 -7.05 10.22
C TYR A 373 -8.40 -8.18 9.19
N GLN A 374 -9.44 -8.98 9.02
CA GLN A 374 -9.50 -10.05 8.02
C GLN A 374 -10.60 -9.72 7.01
N ALA A 375 -10.22 -9.48 5.76
CA ALA A 375 -11.16 -9.11 4.71
C ALA A 375 -12.12 -10.26 4.38
N VAL A 376 -13.35 -9.90 4.06
CA VAL A 376 -14.39 -10.86 3.66
C VAL A 376 -13.93 -11.68 2.46
N GLY A 377 -14.10 -13.01 2.55
CA GLY A 377 -13.71 -13.97 1.49
C GLY A 377 -12.27 -14.47 1.59
N THR A 378 -11.47 -14.00 2.54
CA THR A 378 -10.10 -14.51 2.77
C THR A 378 -10.10 -15.75 3.68
N THR A 379 -9.05 -16.56 3.55
CA THR A 379 -8.83 -17.74 4.40
C THR A 379 -8.74 -17.35 5.88
N GLY A 380 -8.07 -16.25 6.20
CA GLY A 380 -7.99 -15.74 7.56
C GLY A 380 -9.37 -15.38 8.12
N ARG A 381 -10.24 -14.75 7.32
CA ARG A 381 -11.60 -14.41 7.70
C ARG A 381 -12.45 -15.67 7.97
N ILE A 382 -12.36 -16.66 7.10
CA ILE A 382 -13.07 -17.94 7.27
C ILE A 382 -12.69 -18.61 8.60
N ILE A 383 -11.39 -18.59 8.96
CA ILE A 383 -10.91 -19.15 10.23
C ILE A 383 -11.47 -18.36 11.43
N VAL A 384 -11.40 -17.03 11.38
CA VAL A 384 -11.87 -16.15 12.46
C VAL A 384 -13.37 -16.23 12.66
N ASP A 385 -14.15 -16.44 11.59
CA ASP A 385 -15.60 -16.61 11.65
C ASP A 385 -16.02 -17.98 12.23
N GLY A 386 -15.05 -18.84 12.61
CA GLY A 386 -15.31 -20.08 13.33
C GLY A 386 -15.54 -21.30 12.44
N ALA A 387 -14.98 -21.34 11.24
CA ALA A 387 -15.02 -22.53 10.41
C ALA A 387 -14.37 -23.74 11.13
N GLU A 388 -14.98 -24.91 11.03
CA GLU A 388 -14.44 -26.17 11.58
C GLU A 388 -13.38 -26.81 10.67
N GLU A 389 -13.41 -26.46 9.38
CA GLU A 389 -12.52 -26.97 8.35
C GLU A 389 -12.23 -25.91 7.29
N ILE A 390 -11.00 -25.87 6.80
CA ILE A 390 -10.61 -25.06 5.64
C ILE A 390 -9.86 -25.91 4.60
N LYS A 391 -9.78 -25.42 3.37
CA LYS A 391 -9.05 -26.09 2.30
C LYS A 391 -7.71 -25.40 2.05
N LEU A 392 -6.60 -26.10 2.37
CA LEU A 392 -5.24 -25.65 2.08
C LEU A 392 -4.55 -26.59 1.08
N PHE A 393 -3.95 -26.04 0.02
CA PHE A 393 -3.27 -26.83 -1.05
C PHE A 393 -4.15 -27.94 -1.66
N GLY A 394 -5.47 -27.76 -1.65
CA GLY A 394 -6.43 -28.76 -2.16
C GLY A 394 -6.85 -29.81 -1.15
N GLU A 395 -6.29 -29.84 0.05
CA GLU A 395 -6.60 -30.78 1.13
C GLU A 395 -7.50 -30.14 2.18
N PRO A 396 -8.53 -30.83 2.71
CA PRO A 396 -9.32 -30.38 3.84
C PRO A 396 -8.49 -30.46 5.13
N ILE A 397 -8.47 -29.38 5.91
CA ILE A 397 -7.73 -29.28 7.17
C ILE A 397 -8.72 -28.90 8.27
N GLN A 398 -8.89 -29.79 9.25
CA GLN A 398 -9.71 -29.56 10.43
C GLN A 398 -9.06 -28.50 11.33
N ILE A 399 -9.87 -27.60 11.89
CA ILE A 399 -9.42 -26.58 12.84
C ILE A 399 -9.66 -27.08 14.26
N LYS A 400 -8.59 -27.49 14.94
CA LYS A 400 -8.59 -27.94 16.35
C LYS A 400 -7.78 -27.00 17.24
N ALA A 401 -6.88 -26.19 16.64
CA ALA A 401 -6.11 -25.18 17.35
C ALA A 401 -7.02 -24.09 17.91
N GLU A 402 -6.59 -23.48 19.01
CA GLU A 402 -7.23 -22.28 19.53
C GLU A 402 -7.08 -21.13 18.54
N ILE A 403 -8.19 -20.45 18.21
CA ILE A 403 -8.17 -19.26 17.35
C ILE A 403 -8.41 -18.03 18.23
N VAL A 404 -7.48 -17.08 18.16
CA VAL A 404 -7.54 -15.81 18.91
C VAL A 404 -7.44 -14.66 17.92
N GLN A 405 -8.31 -13.68 18.06
CA GLN A 405 -8.21 -12.41 17.36
C GLN A 405 -7.94 -11.29 18.37
N LEU A 406 -6.81 -10.61 18.23
CA LEU A 406 -6.50 -9.42 19.01
C LEU A 406 -7.29 -8.22 18.45
N LYS A 407 -7.95 -7.48 19.32
CA LYS A 407 -8.80 -6.34 18.95
C LYS A 407 -7.98 -5.04 18.88
N GLY A 408 -8.47 -4.07 18.12
CA GLY A 408 -7.99 -2.67 18.15
C GLY A 408 -6.69 -2.36 17.41
N SER A 409 -6.24 -3.26 16.54
CA SER A 409 -4.94 -3.14 15.86
C SER A 409 -5.09 -2.67 14.39
N SER A 410 -5.65 -1.48 14.18
CA SER A 410 -5.62 -0.86 12.84
C SER A 410 -4.37 -0.02 12.62
N GLY A 411 -3.86 -0.03 11.37
CA GLY A 411 -2.84 0.92 10.91
C GLY A 411 -3.40 2.33 10.74
N HIS A 412 -4.69 2.43 10.37
CA HIS A 412 -5.38 3.69 10.10
C HIS A 412 -5.96 4.32 11.36
N ALA A 413 -6.06 5.64 11.33
CA ALA A 413 -6.85 6.39 12.28
C ALA A 413 -8.31 5.94 12.27
N ASP A 414 -8.95 5.99 13.42
CA ASP A 414 -10.40 5.85 13.53
C ASP A 414 -11.12 7.19 13.29
N LYS A 415 -12.46 7.21 13.41
CA LYS A 415 -13.26 8.42 13.22
C LYS A 415 -12.72 9.60 14.05
N ASP A 416 -12.37 9.35 15.30
CA ASP A 416 -11.90 10.41 16.20
C ASP A 416 -10.53 10.94 15.77
N GLY A 417 -9.63 10.06 15.33
CA GLY A 417 -8.32 10.41 14.79
C GLY A 417 -8.43 11.18 13.47
N LEU A 418 -9.30 10.76 12.55
CA LEU A 418 -9.57 11.46 11.30
C LEU A 418 -10.13 12.87 11.56
N LEU A 419 -11.09 13.00 12.49
CA LEU A 419 -11.64 14.28 12.90
C LEU A 419 -10.60 15.15 13.59
N CYS A 420 -9.74 14.59 14.45
CA CYS A 420 -8.63 15.31 15.06
C CYS A 420 -7.69 15.88 13.99
N TRP A 421 -7.36 15.09 12.96
CA TRP A 421 -6.46 15.51 11.90
C TRP A 421 -7.04 16.65 11.06
N ILE A 422 -8.31 16.55 10.61
CA ILE A 422 -8.92 17.61 9.77
C ILE A 422 -9.24 18.89 10.59
N ASN A 423 -9.59 18.76 11.86
CA ASN A 423 -9.84 19.93 12.72
C ASN A 423 -8.56 20.65 13.19
N ALA A 424 -7.38 20.14 12.85
CA ALA A 424 -6.11 20.79 13.16
C ALA A 424 -5.72 21.91 12.18
N PHE A 425 -6.45 22.09 11.08
CA PHE A 425 -6.26 23.21 10.17
C PHE A 425 -6.70 24.53 10.85
N ASP A 426 -5.84 25.55 10.78
CA ASP A 426 -6.11 26.88 11.40
C ASP A 426 -7.31 27.57 10.77
N THR A 427 -7.54 27.33 9.48
CA THR A 427 -8.72 27.77 8.73
C THR A 427 -9.28 26.60 7.94
N LYS A 428 -10.62 26.52 7.84
CA LYS A 428 -11.25 25.46 7.05
C LYS A 428 -10.85 25.58 5.58
N PRO A 429 -10.49 24.45 4.93
CA PRO A 429 -10.29 24.40 3.49
C PRO A 429 -11.53 24.84 2.72
N LYS A 430 -11.36 25.36 1.51
CA LYS A 430 -12.46 25.66 0.58
C LYS A 430 -13.30 24.41 0.30
N LYS A 431 -12.63 23.25 0.13
CA LYS A 431 -13.28 21.96 -0.10
C LYS A 431 -12.48 20.81 0.49
N VAL A 432 -13.20 19.80 1.02
CA VAL A 432 -12.66 18.52 1.46
C VAL A 432 -13.21 17.41 0.56
N PHE A 433 -12.31 16.66 -0.09
CA PHE A 433 -12.65 15.48 -0.87
C PHE A 433 -12.39 14.24 -0.02
N VAL A 434 -13.45 13.48 0.25
CA VAL A 434 -13.41 12.26 1.08
C VAL A 434 -13.22 11.06 0.16
N VAL A 435 -12.12 10.34 0.33
CA VAL A 435 -11.72 9.20 -0.51
C VAL A 435 -11.28 8.03 0.37
N HIS A 436 -10.83 6.93 -0.22
CA HIS A 436 -10.22 5.79 0.46
C HIS A 436 -11.08 5.28 1.63
N GLY A 437 -12.28 4.86 1.32
CA GLY A 437 -13.27 4.30 2.24
C GLY A 437 -14.30 3.49 1.50
N GLU A 438 -14.94 2.54 2.19
CA GLU A 438 -16.09 1.83 1.64
C GLU A 438 -17.21 2.83 1.29
N ASP A 439 -18.04 2.49 0.30
CA ASP A 439 -19.08 3.35 -0.27
C ASP A 439 -19.93 4.09 0.80
N SER A 440 -20.50 3.34 1.74
CA SER A 440 -21.31 3.94 2.82
C SER A 440 -20.47 4.77 3.80
N VAL A 441 -19.21 4.40 4.02
CA VAL A 441 -18.32 5.10 4.95
C VAL A 441 -17.91 6.47 4.39
N CYS A 442 -17.61 6.55 3.10
CA CYS A 442 -17.35 7.83 2.42
C CYS A 442 -18.53 8.79 2.57
N ASP A 443 -19.76 8.30 2.33
CA ASP A 443 -20.96 9.12 2.44
C ASP A 443 -21.23 9.55 3.87
N GLU A 444 -21.22 8.63 4.85
CA GLU A 444 -21.45 8.90 6.27
C GLU A 444 -20.42 9.90 6.83
N PHE A 445 -19.14 9.76 6.47
CA PHE A 445 -18.10 10.66 6.93
C PHE A 445 -18.21 12.04 6.28
N THR A 446 -18.56 12.08 4.98
CA THR A 446 -18.84 13.34 4.28
C THR A 446 -20.00 14.10 4.92
N GLU A 447 -21.09 13.41 5.28
CA GLU A 447 -22.24 13.99 5.97
C GLU A 447 -21.86 14.52 7.36
N CYS A 448 -21.10 13.72 8.13
CA CYS A 448 -20.56 14.14 9.42
C CYS A 448 -19.72 15.44 9.30
N LEU A 449 -18.80 15.53 8.34
CA LEU A 449 -18.00 16.72 8.11
C LEU A 449 -18.85 17.96 7.77
N LYS A 450 -19.94 17.79 7.01
CA LYS A 450 -20.85 18.88 6.64
C LYS A 450 -21.71 19.33 7.82
N GLU A 451 -22.43 18.39 8.42
CA GLU A 451 -23.48 18.69 9.36
C GLU A 451 -22.97 19.00 10.76
N GLU A 452 -21.99 18.21 11.24
CA GLU A 452 -21.49 18.38 12.60
C GLU A 452 -20.31 19.37 12.67
N TYR A 453 -19.48 19.44 11.62
CA TYR A 453 -18.27 20.26 11.63
C TYR A 453 -18.30 21.44 10.66
N GLY A 454 -19.31 21.53 9.78
CA GLY A 454 -19.52 22.65 8.86
C GLY A 454 -18.43 22.84 7.81
N TYR A 455 -17.83 21.73 7.34
CA TYR A 455 -16.94 21.73 6.19
C TYR A 455 -17.74 21.68 4.88
N ASP A 456 -17.23 22.29 3.83
CA ASP A 456 -17.69 21.98 2.47
C ASP A 456 -16.97 20.71 1.99
N ALA A 457 -17.62 19.56 2.13
CA ALA A 457 -17.06 18.25 1.85
C ALA A 457 -17.83 17.53 0.73
N MET A 458 -17.16 16.65 -0.01
CA MET A 458 -17.78 15.75 -0.98
C MET A 458 -16.99 14.45 -1.10
N ALA A 459 -17.70 13.34 -1.33
CA ALA A 459 -17.10 12.07 -1.74
C ALA A 459 -17.19 11.96 -3.28
N PRO A 460 -16.10 12.11 -4.02
CA PRO A 460 -16.10 12.01 -5.47
C PRO A 460 -16.22 10.55 -5.92
N TYR A 461 -16.94 10.29 -6.99
CA TYR A 461 -16.90 9.01 -7.68
C TYR A 461 -15.74 8.97 -8.67
N THR A 462 -15.28 7.75 -8.98
CA THR A 462 -14.18 7.50 -9.90
C THR A 462 -14.41 8.14 -11.26
N GLY A 463 -13.43 8.91 -11.77
CA GLY A 463 -13.58 9.76 -12.96
C GLY A 463 -14.18 11.14 -12.69
N GLY A 464 -14.55 11.41 -11.44
CA GLY A 464 -14.95 12.75 -10.99
C GLY A 464 -13.82 13.75 -11.14
N SER A 465 -14.14 15.00 -11.47
CA SER A 465 -13.11 16.03 -11.61
C SER A 465 -13.59 17.40 -11.15
N TYR A 466 -12.66 18.19 -10.64
CA TYR A 466 -12.88 19.48 -10.01
C TYR A 466 -11.92 20.54 -10.55
N ASP A 467 -12.44 21.76 -10.81
CA ASP A 467 -11.63 22.92 -11.16
C ASP A 467 -11.28 23.68 -9.87
N LEU A 468 -10.01 23.63 -9.48
CA LEU A 468 -9.52 24.22 -8.24
C LEU A 468 -9.45 25.78 -8.28
N ILE A 469 -9.37 26.38 -9.49
CA ILE A 469 -9.37 27.84 -9.61
C ILE A 469 -10.80 28.39 -9.61
N ALA A 470 -11.70 27.75 -10.38
CA ALA A 470 -13.08 28.16 -10.47
C ALA A 470 -13.95 27.63 -9.30
N ASP A 471 -13.38 26.81 -8.43
CA ASP A 471 -14.01 26.18 -7.26
C ASP A 471 -15.35 25.50 -7.61
N ARG A 472 -15.31 24.59 -8.62
CA ARG A 472 -16.51 23.92 -9.13
C ARG A 472 -16.26 22.51 -9.64
N VAL A 473 -17.30 21.69 -9.55
CA VAL A 473 -17.33 20.36 -10.18
C VAL A 473 -17.30 20.50 -11.71
N ILE A 474 -16.42 19.76 -12.38
CA ILE A 474 -16.39 19.59 -13.84
C ILE A 474 -17.15 18.32 -14.23
N SER A 475 -16.93 17.22 -13.50
CA SER A 475 -17.57 15.92 -13.72
C SER A 475 -17.84 15.25 -12.38
N GLU A 476 -19.01 14.63 -12.21
CA GLU A 476 -19.37 13.89 -10.99
C GLU A 476 -18.75 12.48 -10.93
N GLY A 477 -18.17 11.99 -12.05
CA GLY A 477 -17.65 10.63 -12.13
C GLY A 477 -18.72 9.56 -12.38
N VAL A 478 -18.32 8.28 -12.21
CA VAL A 478 -19.14 7.12 -12.52
C VAL A 478 -19.77 6.54 -11.26
N LYS A 479 -21.09 6.61 -11.15
CA LYS A 479 -21.87 6.10 -10.00
C LYS A 479 -22.35 4.65 -10.18
N GLU A 480 -22.03 4.01 -11.32
CA GLU A 480 -22.45 2.65 -11.61
C GLU A 480 -21.49 1.65 -10.94
N ARG A 481 -22.06 0.74 -10.13
CA ARG A 481 -21.30 -0.34 -9.51
C ARG A 481 -21.01 -1.46 -10.50
N LYS A 482 -19.85 -2.10 -10.39
CA LYS A 482 -19.56 -3.34 -11.10
C LYS A 482 -20.67 -4.36 -10.88
N THR A 483 -21.24 -4.92 -11.94
CA THR A 483 -21.99 -6.16 -11.82
C THR A 483 -21.01 -7.28 -11.49
N ARG A 484 -21.21 -8.00 -10.36
CA ARG A 484 -20.40 -9.17 -9.99
C ARG A 484 -20.27 -10.12 -11.18
N ARG A 485 -19.16 -10.03 -11.90
CA ARG A 485 -18.75 -11.07 -12.85
C ARG A 485 -18.17 -12.22 -12.04
N THR A 486 -18.80 -13.39 -12.13
CA THR A 486 -18.39 -14.66 -11.51
C THR A 486 -17.05 -15.21 -12.02
N THR A 487 -16.37 -14.50 -12.88
CA THR A 487 -15.00 -14.80 -13.34
C THR A 487 -14.29 -13.48 -13.56
N SER A 488 -13.39 -13.12 -12.66
CA SER A 488 -12.41 -12.07 -12.90
C SER A 488 -11.48 -12.50 -14.04
N THR A 489 -11.86 -12.22 -15.26
CA THR A 489 -10.86 -11.97 -16.30
C THR A 489 -10.30 -10.59 -16.00
N GLN A 490 -9.34 -10.50 -15.08
CA GLN A 490 -8.38 -9.41 -15.17
C GLN A 490 -7.91 -9.44 -16.64
N ARG A 491 -8.24 -8.40 -17.39
CA ARG A 491 -7.68 -8.16 -18.71
C ARG A 491 -6.20 -7.90 -18.51
N GLY A 492 -5.40 -8.97 -18.48
CA GLY A 492 -3.98 -8.81 -18.72
C GLY A 492 -3.86 -8.01 -20.01
N LYS A 493 -3.24 -6.84 -19.98
CA LYS A 493 -2.97 -6.07 -21.20
C LYS A 493 -2.32 -7.03 -22.17
N THR A 494 -2.90 -7.20 -23.35
CA THR A 494 -2.38 -8.14 -24.35
C THR A 494 -0.98 -7.67 -24.76
N VAL A 495 -0.16 -8.55 -25.31
CA VAL A 495 1.14 -8.16 -25.93
C VAL A 495 0.90 -7.04 -26.95
N PHE A 496 -0.26 -7.05 -27.61
CA PHE A 496 -0.68 -5.99 -28.53
C PHE A 496 -0.90 -4.65 -27.80
N ASP A 497 -1.53 -4.62 -26.62
CA ASP A 497 -1.69 -3.37 -25.84
C ASP A 497 -0.35 -2.79 -25.41
N ARG A 498 0.63 -3.65 -25.06
CA ARG A 498 2.02 -3.24 -24.81
C ARG A 498 2.70 -2.65 -26.04
N LEU A 499 2.44 -3.21 -27.22
CA LEU A 499 2.93 -2.68 -28.49
C LEU A 499 2.32 -1.30 -28.78
N VAL A 500 1.00 -1.14 -28.57
CA VAL A 500 0.30 0.16 -28.72
C VAL A 500 0.87 1.20 -27.75
N ALA A 501 1.14 0.82 -26.50
CA ALA A 501 1.76 1.71 -25.52
C ALA A 501 3.18 2.16 -25.95
N ALA A 502 3.98 1.23 -26.50
CA ALA A 502 5.28 1.56 -27.08
C ALA A 502 5.18 2.53 -28.26
N GLY A 503 4.16 2.38 -29.10
CA GLY A 503 3.86 3.32 -30.19
C GLY A 503 3.47 4.71 -29.70
N LYS A 504 2.62 4.81 -28.68
CA LYS A 504 2.26 6.09 -28.05
C LYS A 504 3.51 6.79 -27.47
N ARG A 505 4.35 6.03 -26.75
CA ARG A 505 5.61 6.55 -26.25
C ARG A 505 6.54 7.07 -27.36
N LEU A 506 6.61 6.35 -28.51
CA LEU A 506 7.39 6.82 -29.64
C LEU A 506 6.88 8.17 -30.15
N MET A 507 5.56 8.37 -30.21
CA MET A 507 4.96 9.65 -30.59
C MET A 507 5.37 10.78 -29.63
N THR A 508 5.30 10.54 -28.31
CA THR A 508 5.76 11.51 -27.31
C THR A 508 7.23 11.88 -27.50
N VAL A 509 8.10 10.87 -27.74
CA VAL A 509 9.53 11.11 -28.00
C VAL A 509 9.72 11.93 -29.28
N ILE A 510 8.92 11.71 -30.32
CA ILE A 510 8.94 12.52 -31.56
C ILE A 510 8.62 13.99 -31.24
N THR A 511 7.53 14.24 -30.49
CA THR A 511 7.13 15.59 -30.10
C THR A 511 8.21 16.32 -29.27
N HIS A 512 8.82 15.62 -28.30
CA HIS A 512 9.91 16.21 -27.48
C HIS A 512 11.17 16.55 -28.29
N ASN A 513 11.33 15.98 -29.49
CA ASN A 513 12.43 16.30 -30.39
C ASN A 513 12.06 17.38 -31.42
N GLU A 514 10.90 18.03 -31.35
CA GLU A 514 10.53 19.17 -32.16
C GLU A 514 11.55 20.31 -31.94
N GLY A 515 12.12 20.82 -33.02
CA GLY A 515 13.21 21.83 -32.96
C GLY A 515 14.63 21.26 -32.80
N GLY A 516 14.78 19.92 -32.76
CA GLY A 516 16.09 19.25 -32.77
C GLY A 516 16.89 19.50 -34.05
N THR A 517 18.19 19.15 -34.06
CA THR A 517 19.03 19.36 -35.25
C THR A 517 18.55 18.51 -36.43
N ASN A 518 18.58 19.05 -37.65
CA ASN A 518 18.14 18.31 -38.86
C ASN A 518 18.88 16.96 -39.02
N LYS A 519 20.13 16.87 -38.58
CA LYS A 519 20.93 15.66 -38.64
C LYS A 519 20.42 14.58 -37.70
N ASP A 520 20.04 14.94 -36.46
CA ASP A 520 19.55 14.02 -35.47
C ASP A 520 18.12 13.58 -35.79
N LEU A 521 17.28 14.52 -36.26
CA LEU A 521 15.92 14.21 -36.73
C LEU A 521 15.94 13.27 -37.93
N ALA A 522 16.83 13.48 -38.93
CA ALA A 522 16.97 12.57 -40.07
C ALA A 522 17.36 11.15 -39.62
N LYS A 523 18.36 11.03 -38.73
CA LYS A 523 18.78 9.73 -38.19
C LYS A 523 17.67 9.04 -37.43
N PHE A 524 16.88 9.78 -36.63
CA PHE A 524 15.75 9.23 -35.90
C PHE A 524 14.65 8.75 -36.85
N THR A 525 14.35 9.55 -37.89
CA THR A 525 13.40 9.19 -38.95
C THR A 525 13.79 7.87 -39.65
N ASP A 526 15.07 7.73 -40.02
CA ASP A 526 15.58 6.50 -40.66
C ASP A 526 15.41 5.27 -39.76
N GLN A 527 15.63 5.42 -38.44
CA GLN A 527 15.43 4.33 -37.47
C GLN A 527 13.95 3.92 -37.36
N ILE A 528 13.03 4.88 -37.35
CA ILE A 528 11.58 4.61 -37.31
C ILE A 528 11.15 3.90 -38.60
N ASN A 529 11.56 4.42 -39.76
CA ASN A 529 11.23 3.81 -41.04
C ASN A 529 11.75 2.38 -41.16
N ALA A 530 13.01 2.12 -40.76
CA ALA A 530 13.57 0.77 -40.75
C ALA A 530 12.82 -0.19 -39.81
N LEU A 531 12.25 0.31 -38.69
CA LEU A 531 11.40 -0.47 -37.81
C LEU A 531 10.06 -0.78 -38.46
N CYS A 532 9.43 0.21 -39.13
CA CYS A 532 8.18 0.04 -39.87
C CYS A 532 8.36 -0.98 -40.98
N ASP A 533 9.36 -0.81 -41.86
CA ASP A 533 9.64 -1.70 -42.97
C ASP A 533 9.87 -3.17 -42.55
N LYS A 534 10.47 -3.37 -41.38
CA LYS A 534 10.71 -4.70 -40.80
C LYS A 534 9.43 -5.40 -40.37
N TRP A 535 8.41 -4.68 -39.95
CA TRP A 535 7.22 -5.24 -39.30
C TRP A 535 5.93 -4.98 -40.10
N ASP A 536 5.99 -4.18 -41.18
CA ASP A 536 4.87 -4.01 -42.11
C ASP A 536 4.70 -5.32 -42.93
N ARG A 537 3.54 -6.00 -42.75
CA ARG A 537 3.25 -7.32 -43.32
C ARG A 537 2.10 -7.21 -44.29
#